data_543012a2037721b36c1806f371cfa6f6
#
_entry.id   543012a2037721b36c1806f371cfa6f6
#
_cell.length_a   1.000
_cell.length_b   1.000
_cell.length_c   1.000
_cell.angle_alpha   90.00
_cell.angle_beta   90.00
_cell.angle_gamma   90.00
#
_symmetry.space_group_name_H-M   'P 1'
#
loop_
_entity.id
_entity.type
_entity.pdbx_description
1 polymer ?
#
loop_
_entity_poly.entity_id
_entity_poly.type
_entity_poly.pdbx_seq_one_letter_code
_entity_poly.pdbx_strand_id
1 'polypeptide(L)'
;MDETKDSIKLTGCLLVALFFFGCAAGGSTKGGDVMTLSLKSPAFLNEGDIPQKHACDGADLSPALNWNDPPAGTQSFGLIMDDPDAPGSTWVHWVLYNVPKQARALPEGIPKDAQLKDGSRHGRNDFKTLGYGGPCPPRGPAHRYFFKLYALDANLDLAPGASKADLEKAMKGHILAQGQLMGRYKR
;
A
#
# COMPACT_ATOMS: atom_id res chain seq x y z
N MET A 1 -89.29 47.32 18.37
CA MET A 1 -88.55 48.29 17.59
C MET A 1 -87.16 48.30 18.21
N ASP A 2 -86.29 47.75 17.72
CA ASP A 2 -85.35 47.84 16.64
C ASP A 2 -84.39 46.65 16.67
N GLU A 3 -84.18 46.03 15.52
CA GLU A 3 -83.27 44.90 15.29
C GLU A 3 -81.90 45.45 15.08
N THR A 4 -80.90 44.88 15.72
CA THR A 4 -79.55 44.99 15.26
C THR A 4 -78.92 43.57 15.15
N LYS A 5 -78.64 43.19 13.91
CA LYS A 5 -77.93 41.99 13.52
C LYS A 5 -76.46 42.11 13.87
N ASP A 6 -75.98 41.23 14.72
CA ASP A 6 -74.52 41.03 14.93
C ASP A 6 -73.94 40.02 13.99
N SER A 7 -73.03 40.48 13.16
CA SER A 7 -72.32 39.73 12.18
C SER A 7 -71.04 39.14 12.80
N ILE A 8 -71.03 37.84 13.03
CA ILE A 8 -69.85 37.12 13.55
C ILE A 8 -68.84 37.00 12.45
N LYS A 9 -67.68 37.70 12.54
CA LYS A 9 -66.52 37.53 11.70
C LYS A 9 -65.72 36.38 12.25
N LEU A 10 -65.68 35.29 11.48
CA LEU A 10 -64.83 34.15 11.70
C LEU A 10 -63.39 34.46 11.24
N THR A 11 -62.48 34.67 12.18
CA THR A 11 -61.07 34.91 11.91
C THR A 11 -60.37 33.54 11.84
N GLY A 12 -60.06 33.11 10.64
CA GLY A 12 -59.29 31.88 10.41
C GLY A 12 -57.85 32.05 10.88
N CYS A 13 -57.47 31.28 11.86
CA CYS A 13 -56.10 31.15 12.32
C CYS A 13 -55.33 30.17 11.39
N LEU A 14 -54.51 30.74 10.49
CA LEU A 14 -53.66 29.97 9.57
C LEU A 14 -52.42 29.48 10.36
N LEU A 15 -52.43 28.21 10.78
CA LEU A 15 -51.27 27.54 11.36
C LEU A 15 -50.26 27.20 10.24
N VAL A 16 -49.22 28.01 10.13
CA VAL A 16 -48.04 27.69 9.28
C VAL A 16 -47.21 26.66 10.00
N ALA A 17 -47.29 25.41 9.59
CA ALA A 17 -46.39 24.34 10.00
C ALA A 17 -45.05 24.53 9.31
N LEU A 18 -44.04 25.03 10.01
CA LEU A 18 -42.66 25.05 9.59
C LEU A 18 -42.09 23.63 9.67
N PHE A 19 -42.03 22.94 8.53
CA PHE A 19 -41.25 21.72 8.37
C PHE A 19 -39.75 22.06 8.36
N PHE A 20 -39.09 21.86 9.50
CA PHE A 20 -37.61 21.78 9.52
C PHE A 20 -37.15 20.52 8.78
N PHE A 21 -36.74 20.70 7.53
CA PHE A 21 -36.00 19.67 6.80
C PHE A 21 -34.63 19.59 7.43
N GLY A 22 -34.44 18.65 8.36
CA GLY A 22 -33.14 18.30 8.91
C GLY A 22 -32.29 17.64 7.79
N CYS A 23 -31.35 18.42 7.25
CA CYS A 23 -30.30 17.87 6.39
C CYS A 23 -29.39 16.98 7.24
N ALA A 24 -29.67 15.67 7.28
CA ALA A 24 -28.74 14.70 7.81
C ALA A 24 -27.53 14.68 6.84
N ALA A 25 -26.43 15.32 7.25
CA ALA A 25 -25.15 15.16 6.60
C ALA A 25 -24.73 13.71 6.77
N GLY A 26 -25.06 12.88 5.78
CA GLY A 26 -24.54 11.53 5.64
C GLY A 26 -23.03 11.62 5.47
N GLY A 27 -22.28 11.31 6.53
CA GLY A 27 -20.84 11.13 6.46
C GLY A 27 -20.54 9.98 5.51
N SER A 28 -20.24 10.30 4.24
CA SER A 28 -19.67 9.36 3.28
C SER A 28 -18.30 8.96 3.81
N THR A 29 -18.19 7.78 4.39
CA THR A 29 -16.89 7.12 4.60
C THR A 29 -16.32 6.86 3.21
N LYS A 30 -15.39 7.73 2.78
CA LYS A 30 -14.58 7.51 1.59
C LYS A 30 -13.73 6.26 1.81
N GLY A 31 -14.25 5.10 1.47
CA GLY A 31 -13.44 3.99 1.00
C GLY A 31 -12.94 4.39 -0.39
N GLY A 32 -11.88 5.21 -0.44
CA GLY A 32 -11.27 5.57 -1.71
C GLY A 32 -10.71 4.30 -2.33
N ASP A 33 -11.09 3.99 -3.57
CA ASP A 33 -10.44 2.93 -4.34
C ASP A 33 -8.95 3.19 -4.34
N VAL A 34 -8.16 2.25 -3.79
CA VAL A 34 -6.70 2.34 -3.78
C VAL A 34 -6.22 2.28 -5.23
N MET A 35 -5.55 3.34 -5.69
CA MET A 35 -5.06 3.40 -7.08
C MET A 35 -4.04 2.31 -7.36
N THR A 36 -3.94 1.88 -8.61
CA THR A 36 -2.99 0.85 -9.03
C THR A 36 -1.69 1.48 -9.52
N LEU A 37 -0.54 1.07 -8.92
CA LEU A 37 0.80 1.35 -9.44
C LEU A 37 1.22 0.27 -10.43
N SER A 38 1.78 0.67 -11.57
CA SER A 38 2.37 -0.26 -12.54
C SER A 38 3.81 -0.60 -12.13
N LEU A 39 4.00 -1.61 -11.29
CA LEU A 39 5.33 -2.09 -10.88
C LEU A 39 5.89 -3.06 -11.92
N LYS A 40 7.13 -2.84 -12.34
CA LYS A 40 7.83 -3.64 -13.37
C LYS A 40 9.29 -3.86 -13.00
N SER A 41 9.91 -4.85 -13.63
CA SER A 41 11.38 -5.06 -13.60
C SER A 41 11.92 -5.17 -15.03
N PRO A 42 13.08 -4.59 -15.34
CA PRO A 42 13.77 -4.89 -16.58
C PRO A 42 14.40 -6.29 -16.60
N ALA A 43 14.51 -6.96 -15.43
CA ALA A 43 15.14 -8.27 -15.30
C ALA A 43 14.20 -9.44 -15.67
N PHE A 44 12.87 -9.27 -15.45
CA PHE A 44 11.87 -10.30 -15.76
C PHE A 44 10.49 -9.67 -15.94
N LEU A 45 9.62 -10.34 -16.69
CA LEU A 45 8.23 -9.94 -16.88
C LEU A 45 7.36 -10.42 -15.72
N ASN A 46 6.18 -9.81 -15.57
CA ASN A 46 5.19 -10.34 -14.62
C ASN A 46 4.87 -11.80 -14.98
N GLU A 47 4.85 -12.66 -13.96
CA GLU A 47 4.71 -14.12 -14.08
C GLU A 47 5.88 -14.85 -14.79
N GLY A 48 6.94 -14.14 -15.14
CA GLY A 48 8.15 -14.70 -15.72
C GLY A 48 9.12 -15.25 -14.69
N ASP A 49 10.17 -15.93 -15.19
CA ASP A 49 11.22 -16.47 -14.34
C ASP A 49 12.17 -15.37 -13.87
N ILE A 50 12.47 -15.36 -12.57
CA ILE A 50 13.50 -14.50 -11.97
C ILE A 50 14.88 -15.06 -12.36
N PRO A 51 15.78 -14.26 -12.97
CA PRO A 51 17.12 -14.71 -13.29
C PRO A 51 17.93 -15.15 -12.06
N GLN A 52 18.74 -16.19 -12.22
CA GLN A 52 19.55 -16.79 -11.14
C GLN A 52 20.41 -15.76 -10.39
N LYS A 53 20.90 -14.72 -11.06
CA LYS A 53 21.69 -13.65 -10.41
C LYS A 53 20.98 -12.97 -9.24
N HIS A 54 19.63 -13.05 -9.19
CA HIS A 54 18.80 -12.49 -8.13
C HIS A 54 18.43 -13.52 -7.07
N ALA A 55 18.86 -14.77 -7.18
CA ALA A 55 18.54 -15.86 -6.27
C ALA A 55 19.70 -16.22 -5.35
N CYS A 56 19.44 -16.99 -4.29
CA CYS A 56 20.42 -17.37 -3.27
C CYS A 56 21.55 -18.28 -3.79
N ASP A 57 21.33 -18.94 -4.90
CA ASP A 57 22.33 -19.76 -5.61
C ASP A 57 22.99 -19.02 -6.79
N GLY A 58 22.79 -17.71 -6.86
CA GLY A 58 23.46 -16.76 -7.74
C GLY A 58 24.19 -15.68 -6.96
N ALA A 59 24.16 -14.43 -7.47
CA ALA A 59 24.81 -13.30 -6.82
C ALA A 59 23.96 -12.65 -5.69
N ASP A 60 22.74 -13.11 -5.49
CA ASP A 60 21.80 -12.62 -4.47
C ASP A 60 21.58 -11.09 -4.53
N LEU A 61 21.58 -10.51 -5.73
CA LEU A 61 21.35 -9.08 -5.97
C LEU A 61 19.86 -8.80 -6.09
N SER A 62 19.38 -7.74 -5.42
CA SER A 62 18.01 -7.29 -5.66
C SER A 62 17.81 -6.89 -7.12
N PRO A 63 16.69 -7.26 -7.78
CA PRO A 63 16.41 -6.84 -9.14
C PRO A 63 16.15 -5.32 -9.19
N ALA A 64 16.47 -4.70 -10.32
CA ALA A 64 15.97 -3.35 -10.58
C ALA A 64 14.45 -3.37 -10.70
N LEU A 65 13.80 -2.36 -10.11
CA LEU A 65 12.35 -2.17 -10.15
C LEU A 65 12.04 -0.76 -10.65
N ASN A 66 10.95 -0.59 -11.37
CA ASN A 66 10.43 0.72 -11.75
C ASN A 66 8.90 0.76 -11.68
N TRP A 67 8.36 1.96 -11.51
CA TRP A 67 6.92 2.19 -11.44
C TRP A 67 6.53 3.55 -12.03
N ASN A 68 5.24 3.69 -12.37
CA ASN A 68 4.66 4.93 -12.88
C ASN A 68 4.52 5.99 -11.78
N ASP A 69 4.08 7.19 -12.16
CA ASP A 69 3.81 8.27 -11.22
C ASP A 69 2.76 7.85 -10.19
N PRO A 70 3.05 8.10 -8.89
CA PRO A 70 2.13 7.84 -7.81
C PRO A 70 1.05 8.93 -7.75
N PRO A 71 -0.06 8.69 -7.02
CA PRO A 71 -1.07 9.72 -6.79
C PRO A 71 -0.50 10.94 -6.07
N ALA A 72 -1.15 12.09 -6.27
CA ALA A 72 -0.87 13.29 -5.50
C ALA A 72 -1.01 13.01 -3.99
N GLY A 73 -0.17 13.67 -3.18
CA GLY A 73 -0.13 13.45 -1.74
C GLY A 73 0.85 12.37 -1.28
N THR A 74 1.42 11.56 -2.19
CA THR A 74 2.44 10.59 -1.82
C THR A 74 3.65 11.27 -1.16
N GLN A 75 4.06 10.75 -0.01
CA GLN A 75 5.23 11.21 0.76
C GLN A 75 6.36 10.18 0.77
N SER A 76 6.03 8.89 0.72
CA SER A 76 7.03 7.82 0.66
C SER A 76 6.48 6.57 -0.01
N PHE A 77 7.37 5.57 -0.22
CA PHE A 77 6.94 4.23 -0.62
C PHE A 77 7.42 3.19 0.38
N GLY A 78 6.63 2.09 0.50
CA GLY A 78 7.01 0.84 1.14
C GLY A 78 7.06 -0.29 0.12
N LEU A 79 7.98 -1.22 0.30
CA LEU A 79 8.12 -2.42 -0.54
C LEU A 79 8.21 -3.67 0.36
N ILE A 80 7.45 -4.69 0.00
CA ILE A 80 7.53 -6.03 0.61
C ILE A 80 7.72 -7.04 -0.51
N MET A 81 8.70 -7.95 -0.37
CA MET A 81 8.79 -9.15 -1.19
C MET A 81 8.57 -10.37 -0.33
N ASP A 82 7.63 -11.23 -0.73
CA ASP A 82 7.31 -12.47 -0.02
C ASP A 82 7.04 -13.65 -0.96
N ASP A 83 7.22 -14.86 -0.42
CA ASP A 83 6.98 -16.17 -1.04
C ASP A 83 5.85 -16.88 -0.28
N PRO A 84 4.63 -16.94 -0.83
CA PRO A 84 3.52 -17.65 -0.18
C PRO A 84 3.59 -19.17 -0.36
N ASP A 85 4.44 -19.67 -1.24
CA ASP A 85 4.59 -21.10 -1.54
C ASP A 85 5.65 -21.78 -0.64
N ALA A 86 6.31 -21.00 0.24
CA ALA A 86 7.30 -21.52 1.18
C ALA A 86 6.69 -22.52 2.18
N PRO A 87 7.41 -23.58 2.55
CA PRO A 87 6.90 -24.57 3.50
C PRO A 87 6.51 -23.95 4.85
N GLY A 88 5.30 -24.22 5.30
CA GLY A 88 4.80 -23.84 6.63
C GLY A 88 4.13 -22.48 6.70
N SER A 89 4.68 -21.45 6.08
CA SER A 89 4.10 -20.09 6.07
C SER A 89 4.71 -19.22 4.98
N THR A 90 4.06 -18.11 4.67
CA THR A 90 4.66 -17.09 3.79
C THR A 90 6.03 -16.65 4.31
N TRP A 91 7.05 -16.73 3.45
CA TRP A 91 8.42 -16.33 3.77
C TRP A 91 8.72 -14.93 3.26
N VAL A 92 9.22 -14.07 4.13
CA VAL A 92 9.54 -12.67 3.81
C VAL A 92 10.97 -12.55 3.31
N HIS A 93 11.13 -12.07 2.08
CA HIS A 93 12.41 -11.92 1.39
C HIS A 93 12.99 -10.52 1.49
N TRP A 94 12.16 -9.48 1.48
CA TRP A 94 12.60 -8.08 1.52
C TRP A 94 11.56 -7.19 2.15
N VAL A 95 12.01 -6.29 3.03
CA VAL A 95 11.21 -5.22 3.62
C VAL A 95 12.00 -3.93 3.45
N LEU A 96 11.42 -2.94 2.76
CA LEU A 96 12.01 -1.62 2.53
C LEU A 96 10.94 -0.55 2.70
N TYR A 97 11.25 0.55 3.37
CA TYR A 97 10.27 1.63 3.61
C TYR A 97 10.94 2.99 3.67
N ASN A 98 10.10 4.03 3.68
CA ASN A 98 10.52 5.43 3.57
C ASN A 98 11.36 5.68 2.30
N VAL A 99 11.09 4.95 1.20
CA VAL A 99 11.66 5.26 -0.10
C VAL A 99 11.13 6.63 -0.52
N PRO A 100 12.00 7.58 -0.94
CA PRO A 100 11.61 8.96 -1.20
C PRO A 100 10.49 9.09 -2.24
N LYS A 101 9.58 10.02 -2.04
CA LYS A 101 8.44 10.28 -2.94
C LYS A 101 8.81 10.59 -4.39
N GLN A 102 10.03 11.06 -4.62
CA GLN A 102 10.56 11.35 -5.96
C GLN A 102 11.05 10.09 -6.68
N ALA A 103 11.25 8.98 -5.96
CA ALA A 103 11.71 7.73 -6.57
C ALA A 103 10.67 7.20 -7.57
N ARG A 104 11.16 6.73 -8.71
CA ARG A 104 10.39 6.02 -9.73
C ARG A 104 11.04 4.69 -10.07
N ALA A 105 12.16 4.40 -9.42
CA ALA A 105 12.89 3.16 -9.59
C ALA A 105 13.72 2.85 -8.36
N LEU A 106 14.04 1.57 -8.20
CA LEU A 106 15.11 1.06 -7.36
C LEU A 106 16.16 0.44 -8.30
N PRO A 107 17.45 0.77 -8.16
CA PRO A 107 18.50 0.15 -8.96
C PRO A 107 18.68 -1.33 -8.58
N GLU A 108 19.35 -2.09 -9.45
CA GLU A 108 19.82 -3.44 -9.13
C GLU A 108 20.85 -3.37 -8.00
N GLY A 109 20.83 -4.37 -7.11
CA GLY A 109 21.86 -4.52 -6.08
C GLY A 109 21.82 -3.44 -4.98
N ILE A 110 20.65 -3.10 -4.50
CA ILE A 110 20.49 -2.19 -3.33
C ILE A 110 21.36 -2.71 -2.17
N PRO A 111 22.25 -1.88 -1.59
CA PRO A 111 23.04 -2.26 -0.41
C PRO A 111 22.15 -2.74 0.75
N LYS A 112 22.63 -3.70 1.53
CA LYS A 112 21.86 -4.27 2.67
C LYS A 112 22.05 -3.46 3.98
N ASP A 113 22.43 -2.18 3.87
CA ASP A 113 22.58 -1.28 5.01
C ASP A 113 21.24 -1.05 5.71
N ALA A 114 21.26 -0.85 7.02
CA ALA A 114 20.06 -0.62 7.81
C ALA A 114 19.30 0.64 7.36
N GLN A 115 20.06 1.68 6.98
CA GLN A 115 19.55 2.90 6.37
C GLN A 115 20.40 3.26 5.15
N LEU A 116 19.71 3.51 4.03
CA LEU A 116 20.34 3.93 2.78
C LEU A 116 20.63 5.43 2.76
N LYS A 117 21.48 5.86 1.82
CA LYS A 117 21.88 7.28 1.67
C LYS A 117 20.71 8.22 1.33
N ASP A 118 19.65 7.70 0.70
CA ASP A 118 18.44 8.44 0.34
C ASP A 118 17.42 8.53 1.49
N GLY A 119 17.73 7.95 2.64
CA GLY A 119 16.86 7.91 3.81
C GLY A 119 15.97 6.67 3.91
N SER A 120 15.90 5.84 2.87
CA SER A 120 15.19 4.57 2.91
C SER A 120 15.75 3.66 4.00
N ARG A 121 14.91 2.80 4.58
CA ARG A 121 15.28 1.92 5.68
C ARG A 121 14.92 0.48 5.36
N HIS A 122 15.83 -0.44 5.63
CA HIS A 122 15.55 -1.86 5.55
C HIS A 122 14.92 -2.40 6.83
N GLY A 123 13.89 -3.23 6.63
CA GLY A 123 13.36 -4.12 7.64
C GLY A 123 14.10 -5.46 7.65
N ARG A 124 13.72 -6.30 8.62
CA ARG A 124 14.26 -7.66 8.76
C ARG A 124 13.43 -8.64 7.92
N ASN A 125 14.13 -9.42 7.12
CA ASN A 125 13.57 -10.56 6.39
C ASN A 125 13.57 -11.85 7.25
N ASP A 126 13.01 -12.94 6.74
CA ASP A 126 12.95 -14.21 7.48
C ASP A 126 14.26 -15.00 7.50
N PHE A 127 15.24 -14.62 6.68
CA PHE A 127 16.64 -15.07 6.84
C PHE A 127 17.34 -14.43 8.04
N LYS A 128 16.63 -13.57 8.82
CA LYS A 128 17.12 -12.83 9.98
C LYS A 128 18.17 -11.78 9.64
N THR A 129 18.22 -11.36 8.38
CA THR A 129 19.11 -10.31 7.87
C THR A 129 18.32 -9.07 7.46
N LEU A 130 19.01 -7.96 7.20
CA LEU A 130 18.44 -6.75 6.62
C LEU A 130 18.55 -6.80 5.09
N GLY A 131 17.63 -6.09 4.43
CA GLY A 131 17.65 -5.94 2.99
C GLY A 131 17.11 -7.14 2.23
N TYR A 132 17.52 -7.24 0.98
CA TYR A 132 17.07 -8.28 0.05
C TYR A 132 17.70 -9.64 0.38
N GLY A 133 16.88 -10.69 0.42
CA GLY A 133 17.29 -12.08 0.36
C GLY A 133 16.58 -12.74 -0.83
N GLY A 134 17.35 -13.25 -1.79
CA GLY A 134 16.81 -13.78 -3.04
C GLY A 134 15.97 -15.03 -2.89
N PRO A 135 15.23 -15.40 -3.94
CA PRO A 135 14.55 -16.69 -4.03
C PRO A 135 15.45 -17.86 -3.66
N CYS A 136 15.00 -18.70 -2.73
CA CYS A 136 15.76 -19.84 -2.25
C CYS A 136 14.86 -21.05 -1.96
N PRO A 137 14.03 -21.50 -2.94
CA PRO A 137 13.09 -22.57 -2.69
C PRO A 137 13.82 -23.91 -2.52
N PRO A 138 13.23 -24.90 -1.83
CA PRO A 138 13.72 -26.27 -1.89
C PRO A 138 13.70 -26.75 -3.35
N ARG A 139 14.50 -27.77 -3.67
CA ARG A 139 14.45 -28.39 -5.01
C ARG A 139 13.05 -28.96 -5.28
N GLY A 140 12.45 -28.59 -6.42
CA GLY A 140 11.11 -29.03 -6.76
C GLY A 140 10.35 -28.06 -7.67
N PRO A 141 9.04 -27.89 -7.47
CA PRO A 141 8.24 -26.93 -8.22
C PRO A 141 8.76 -25.50 -8.06
N ALA A 142 8.48 -24.64 -9.03
CA ALA A 142 8.78 -23.22 -8.91
C ALA A 142 7.88 -22.58 -7.85
N HIS A 143 8.46 -21.72 -7.01
CA HIS A 143 7.73 -20.85 -6.10
C HIS A 143 7.45 -19.49 -6.74
N ARG A 144 6.43 -18.80 -6.25
CA ARG A 144 6.03 -17.44 -6.66
C ARG A 144 6.57 -16.42 -5.66
N TYR A 145 7.14 -15.35 -6.18
CA TYR A 145 7.72 -14.25 -5.40
C TYR A 145 6.99 -12.97 -5.75
N PHE A 146 6.32 -12.39 -4.77
CA PHE A 146 5.49 -11.20 -4.96
C PHE A 146 6.23 -9.96 -4.46
N PHE A 147 6.58 -9.06 -5.35
CA PHE A 147 7.05 -7.72 -5.03
C PHE A 147 5.83 -6.81 -4.93
N LYS A 148 5.56 -6.26 -3.75
CA LYS A 148 4.39 -5.43 -3.45
C LYS A 148 4.87 -4.03 -3.09
N LEU A 149 4.53 -3.03 -3.90
CA LEU A 149 4.87 -1.62 -3.71
C LEU A 149 3.64 -0.85 -3.24
N TYR A 150 3.84 0.01 -2.26
CA TYR A 150 2.80 0.85 -1.67
C TYR A 150 3.23 2.32 -1.72
N ALA A 151 2.40 3.20 -2.28
CA ALA A 151 2.54 4.65 -2.17
C ALA A 151 1.80 5.12 -0.92
N LEU A 152 2.48 5.88 -0.06
CA LEU A 152 2.00 6.27 1.26
C LEU A 152 1.89 7.80 1.37
N ASP A 153 0.89 8.30 2.07
CA ASP A 153 0.71 9.73 2.37
C ASP A 153 1.56 10.22 3.56
N ALA A 154 2.41 9.35 4.10
CA ALA A 154 3.27 9.64 5.24
C ALA A 154 4.67 9.04 5.10
N ASN A 155 5.64 9.60 5.81
CA ASN A 155 6.85 8.88 6.21
C ASN A 155 6.54 8.11 7.49
N LEU A 156 6.95 6.84 7.54
CA LEU A 156 6.65 5.97 8.66
C LEU A 156 7.68 6.14 9.79
N ASP A 157 7.20 6.28 11.01
CA ASP A 157 8.06 6.31 12.20
C ASP A 157 8.41 4.88 12.64
N LEU A 158 9.27 4.24 11.84
CA LEU A 158 9.78 2.89 12.10
C LEU A 158 11.31 2.93 12.10
N ALA A 159 11.91 2.37 13.15
CA ALA A 159 13.36 2.16 13.20
C ALA A 159 13.80 1.09 12.18
N PRO A 160 15.05 1.13 11.67
CA PRO A 160 15.60 0.06 10.84
C PRO A 160 15.45 -1.32 11.50
N GLY A 161 15.16 -2.35 10.71
CA GLY A 161 14.96 -3.71 11.21
C GLY A 161 13.50 -4.03 11.59
N ALA A 162 12.54 -3.16 11.32
CA ALA A 162 11.12 -3.46 11.48
C ALA A 162 10.72 -4.69 10.65
N SER A 163 9.84 -5.52 11.21
CA SER A 163 9.32 -6.70 10.51
C SER A 163 8.29 -6.31 9.42
N LYS A 164 7.93 -7.27 8.54
CA LYS A 164 6.79 -7.11 7.63
C LYS A 164 5.52 -6.69 8.38
N ALA A 165 5.22 -7.35 9.51
CA ALA A 165 4.02 -7.06 10.31
C ALA A 165 4.03 -5.64 10.88
N ASP A 166 5.20 -5.14 11.34
CA ASP A 166 5.35 -3.76 11.82
C ASP A 166 5.11 -2.76 10.67
N LEU A 167 5.67 -3.04 9.47
CA LEU A 167 5.46 -2.22 8.30
C LEU A 167 3.99 -2.21 7.88
N GLU A 168 3.34 -3.36 7.76
CA GLU A 168 1.93 -3.47 7.40
C GLU A 168 1.02 -2.73 8.40
N LYS A 169 1.33 -2.83 9.70
CA LYS A 169 0.64 -2.09 10.75
C LYS A 169 0.81 -0.58 10.60
N ALA A 170 2.03 -0.12 10.34
CA ALA A 170 2.34 1.30 10.18
C ALA A 170 1.74 1.89 8.89
N MET A 171 1.61 1.10 7.83
CA MET A 171 0.98 1.53 6.57
C MET A 171 -0.55 1.61 6.63
N LYS A 172 -1.18 1.01 7.66
CA LYS A 172 -2.64 0.97 7.75
C LYS A 172 -3.24 2.38 7.83
N GLY A 173 -4.11 2.71 6.87
CA GLY A 173 -4.74 4.03 6.75
C GLY A 173 -3.90 5.07 5.99
N HIS A 174 -2.68 4.71 5.55
CA HIS A 174 -1.77 5.59 4.82
C HIS A 174 -1.55 5.21 3.35
N ILE A 175 -2.16 4.12 2.87
CA ILE A 175 -1.95 3.63 1.51
C ILE A 175 -2.83 4.41 0.53
N LEU A 176 -2.19 5.14 -0.39
CA LEU A 176 -2.84 5.87 -1.49
C LEU A 176 -2.94 5.02 -2.76
N ALA A 177 -1.91 4.21 -3.01
CA ALA A 177 -1.86 3.33 -4.18
C ALA A 177 -1.00 2.11 -3.87
N GLN A 178 -1.23 1.03 -4.63
CA GLN A 178 -0.42 -0.17 -4.54
C GLN A 178 -0.18 -0.79 -5.92
N GLY A 179 0.92 -1.52 -6.03
CA GLY A 179 1.27 -2.27 -7.24
C GLY A 179 1.95 -3.58 -6.89
N GLN A 180 1.88 -4.53 -7.81
CA GLN A 180 2.48 -5.84 -7.61
C GLN A 180 3.16 -6.31 -8.87
N LEU A 181 4.32 -6.96 -8.70
CA LEU A 181 5.02 -7.73 -9.71
C LEU A 181 5.27 -9.13 -9.15
N MET A 182 4.93 -10.17 -9.89
CA MET A 182 5.19 -11.55 -9.50
C MET A 182 6.24 -12.16 -10.43
N GLY A 183 7.24 -12.81 -9.84
CA GLY A 183 8.18 -13.64 -10.57
C GLY A 183 8.19 -15.08 -10.03
N ARG A 184 8.70 -16.01 -10.80
CA ARG A 184 8.86 -17.43 -10.42
C ARG A 184 10.34 -17.80 -10.32
N TYR A 185 10.65 -18.70 -9.42
CA TYR A 185 11.99 -19.28 -9.34
C TYR A 185 11.93 -20.72 -8.86
N LYS A 186 12.80 -21.56 -9.42
CA LYS A 186 13.04 -22.94 -8.97
C LYS A 186 14.54 -23.23 -8.93
N ARG A 187 14.96 -24.10 -8.02
CA ARG A 187 16.31 -24.67 -7.98
C ARG A 187 16.36 -26.09 -8.53
#